data_38c94c3a42570558ceafc5e481597c67
#
_entry.id   38c94c3a42570558ceafc5e481597c67
#
_cell.length_a   1.000
_cell.length_b   1.000
_cell.length_c   1.000
_cell.angle_alpha   90.00
_cell.angle_beta   90.00
_cell.angle_gamma   90.00
#
_symmetry.space_group_name_H-M   'P 1'
#
loop_
_entity.id
_entity.type
_entity.pdbx_description
1 polymer ?
#
loop_
_entity_poly.entity_id
_entity_poly.type
_entity_poly.pdbx_seq_one_letter_code
_entity_poly.pdbx_strand_id
1 'polypeptide(L)'
;MAAMTRSSITIKDVSWNDLGVIPRVFQKLGINLEKRGDDIFMPEQESYEIQNYIDGSILTISDAPWPGFTPDLLSIILVVATQAKGSVLIHQKMFESRLFFVDKLIDMGAKVILCDPHRATVIGMNHESSLKATTMASPDIRAGISLLIAALSAEGTSTIQNIEQIDRGYQNIDERLQAIGAKIIRVD
;
A
#
# COMPACT_ATOMS: atom_id res chain seq x y z
N MET A 1 -2.26 -5.10 -1.13
CA MET A 1 -3.29 -5.79 -0.34
C MET A 1 -2.88 -7.21 0.02
N ALA A 2 -2.74 -8.13 -0.91
CA ALA A 2 -2.46 -9.55 -0.62
C ALA A 2 -1.26 -9.76 0.34
N ALA A 3 -0.16 -9.01 0.19
CA ALA A 3 0.97 -9.07 1.13
C ALA A 3 0.56 -8.70 2.58
N MET A 4 -0.30 -7.71 2.75
CA MET A 4 -0.75 -7.27 4.08
C MET A 4 -1.75 -8.24 4.71
N THR A 5 -2.50 -9.00 3.90
CA THR A 5 -3.46 -10.01 4.36
C THR A 5 -2.89 -11.42 4.34
N ARG A 6 -1.58 -11.59 4.09
CA ARG A 6 -0.89 -12.88 4.01
C ARG A 6 -1.65 -13.86 3.12
N SER A 7 -1.94 -13.44 1.91
CA SER A 7 -2.69 -14.25 0.94
C SER A 7 -1.98 -14.28 -0.40
N SER A 8 -2.22 -15.32 -1.19
CA SER A 8 -1.74 -15.39 -2.57
C SER A 8 -2.74 -14.77 -3.53
N ILE A 9 -2.25 -14.21 -4.63
CA ILE A 9 -3.10 -13.68 -5.70
C ILE A 9 -2.45 -13.88 -7.06
N THR A 10 -3.27 -14.16 -8.07
CA THR A 10 -2.87 -14.11 -9.47
C THR A 10 -3.56 -12.95 -10.16
N ILE A 11 -2.78 -12.06 -10.75
CA ILE A 11 -3.28 -10.96 -11.60
C ILE A 11 -3.09 -11.42 -13.04
N LYS A 12 -4.19 -11.58 -13.76
CA LYS A 12 -4.20 -12.12 -15.13
C LYS A 12 -4.04 -11.04 -16.19
N ASP A 13 -3.56 -11.46 -17.35
CA ASP A 13 -3.47 -10.64 -18.56
C ASP A 13 -2.69 -9.33 -18.34
N VAL A 14 -1.54 -9.43 -17.71
CA VAL A 14 -0.69 -8.29 -17.37
C VAL A 14 0.36 -8.06 -18.45
N SER A 15 0.42 -6.84 -18.99
CA SER A 15 1.56 -6.42 -19.80
C SER A 15 2.77 -6.12 -18.91
N TRP A 16 3.58 -7.13 -18.64
CA TRP A 16 4.74 -7.01 -17.76
C TRP A 16 5.71 -5.89 -18.18
N ASN A 17 5.90 -5.72 -19.47
CA ASN A 17 6.83 -4.72 -20.01
C ASN A 17 6.36 -3.29 -19.76
N ASP A 18 5.06 -3.08 -19.64
CA ASP A 18 4.46 -1.75 -19.41
C ASP A 18 4.40 -1.37 -17.94
N LEU A 19 4.67 -2.29 -17.01
CA LEU A 19 4.74 -2.00 -15.58
C LEU A 19 5.98 -1.18 -15.18
N GLY A 20 7.00 -1.11 -16.04
CA GLY A 20 8.21 -0.33 -15.78
C GLY A 20 8.89 -0.73 -14.48
N VAL A 21 9.08 0.23 -13.59
CA VAL A 21 9.77 0.03 -12.30
C VAL A 21 8.88 -0.51 -11.17
N ILE A 22 7.56 -0.61 -11.39
CA ILE A 22 6.59 -0.97 -10.34
C ILE A 22 6.94 -2.31 -9.66
N PRO A 23 7.17 -3.44 -10.38
CA PRO A 23 7.51 -4.70 -9.75
C PRO A 23 8.79 -4.60 -8.90
N ARG A 24 9.80 -3.89 -9.40
CA ARG A 24 11.07 -3.71 -8.70
C ARG A 24 10.89 -2.94 -7.38
N VAL A 25 9.99 -1.94 -7.33
CA VAL A 25 9.74 -1.18 -6.11
C VAL A 25 9.06 -2.06 -5.06
N PHE A 26 8.08 -2.90 -5.45
CA PHE A 26 7.48 -3.87 -4.53
C PHE A 26 8.50 -4.93 -4.06
N GLN A 27 9.37 -5.41 -4.93
CA GLN A 27 10.45 -6.34 -4.57
C GLN A 27 11.42 -5.73 -3.54
N LYS A 28 11.69 -4.42 -3.61
CA LYS A 28 12.51 -3.72 -2.59
C LYS A 28 11.86 -3.71 -1.20
N LEU A 29 10.55 -3.83 -1.11
CA LEU A 29 9.85 -4.05 0.15
C LEU A 29 9.88 -5.52 0.61
N GLY A 30 10.46 -6.43 -0.17
CA GLY A 30 10.50 -7.86 0.10
C GLY A 30 9.29 -8.63 -0.43
N ILE A 31 8.44 -8.00 -1.24
CA ILE A 31 7.28 -8.66 -1.84
C ILE A 31 7.72 -9.46 -3.05
N ASN A 32 7.43 -10.76 -3.03
CA ASN A 32 7.75 -11.66 -4.13
C ASN A 32 6.68 -11.55 -5.23
N LEU A 33 7.12 -11.24 -6.44
CA LEU A 33 6.28 -11.18 -7.62
C LEU A 33 6.88 -12.10 -8.69
N GLU A 34 6.14 -13.11 -9.09
CA GLU A 34 6.53 -14.11 -10.09
C GLU A 34 5.80 -13.85 -11.40
N LYS A 35 6.55 -13.74 -12.48
CA LYS A 35 5.97 -13.72 -13.82
C LYS A 35 5.62 -15.16 -14.24
N ARG A 36 4.34 -15.41 -14.57
CA ARG A 36 3.83 -16.69 -15.05
C ARG A 36 3.11 -16.52 -16.38
N GLY A 37 3.87 -16.58 -17.47
CA GLY A 37 3.35 -16.22 -18.80
C GLY A 37 2.97 -14.74 -18.84
N ASP A 38 1.70 -14.45 -19.12
CA ASP A 38 1.15 -13.09 -19.13
C ASP A 38 0.47 -12.73 -17.77
N ASP A 39 0.69 -13.55 -16.75
CA ASP A 39 0.16 -13.32 -15.41
C ASP A 39 1.26 -12.92 -14.43
N ILE A 40 0.86 -12.23 -13.36
CA ILE A 40 1.68 -12.04 -12.16
C ILE A 40 1.10 -12.86 -11.03
N PHE A 41 1.91 -13.72 -10.45
CA PHE A 41 1.58 -14.43 -9.23
C PHE A 41 2.35 -13.83 -8.06
N MET A 42 1.63 -13.52 -7.01
CA MET A 42 2.19 -13.18 -5.70
C MET A 42 1.88 -14.34 -4.76
N PRO A 43 2.90 -15.10 -4.31
CA PRO A 43 2.69 -16.16 -3.32
C PRO A 43 2.32 -15.58 -1.97
N GLU A 44 1.70 -16.38 -1.15
CA GLU A 44 1.52 -16.08 0.27
C GLU A 44 2.89 -15.90 0.94
N GLN A 45 3.03 -14.86 1.75
CA GLN A 45 4.23 -14.56 2.52
C GLN A 45 3.85 -14.23 3.96
N GLU A 46 4.41 -14.97 4.91
CA GLU A 46 4.23 -14.70 6.34
C GLU A 46 4.86 -13.35 6.77
N SER A 47 5.95 -13.01 6.12
CA SER A 47 6.66 -11.74 6.32
C SER A 47 7.34 -11.29 5.02
N TYR A 48 7.64 -10.02 4.93
CA TYR A 48 8.43 -9.44 3.86
C TYR A 48 9.36 -8.37 4.43
N GLU A 49 10.62 -8.37 3.97
CA GLU A 49 11.69 -7.56 4.57
C GLU A 49 12.17 -6.48 3.58
N ILE A 50 12.19 -5.25 4.06
CA ILE A 50 12.67 -4.09 3.30
C ILE A 50 14.18 -4.21 3.08
N GLN A 51 14.61 -4.10 1.83
CA GLN A 51 16.01 -4.14 1.45
C GLN A 51 16.69 -2.81 1.82
N ASN A 52 17.71 -2.85 2.64
CA ASN A 52 18.58 -1.71 2.85
C ASN A 52 19.55 -1.52 1.66
N TYR A 53 20.12 -0.33 1.56
CA TYR A 53 21.25 -0.13 0.64
C TYR A 53 22.47 -0.93 1.09
N ILE A 54 23.44 -1.11 0.18
CA ILE A 54 24.66 -1.93 0.43
C ILE A 54 25.47 -1.37 1.61
N ASP A 55 25.43 -0.06 1.82
CA ASP A 55 26.09 0.63 2.93
C ASP A 55 25.31 0.56 4.26
N GLY A 56 24.19 -0.16 4.28
CA GLY A 56 23.31 -0.30 5.44
C GLY A 56 22.35 0.86 5.67
N SER A 57 22.37 1.90 4.83
CA SER A 57 21.45 3.01 4.95
C SER A 57 20.01 2.61 4.60
N ILE A 58 19.04 3.36 5.15
CA ILE A 58 17.62 3.10 4.99
C ILE A 58 17.19 3.32 3.53
N LEU A 59 16.43 2.36 2.99
CA LEU A 59 15.85 2.47 1.67
C LEU A 59 15.03 3.75 1.53
N THR A 60 15.23 4.49 0.45
CA THR A 60 14.37 5.60 0.06
C THR A 60 13.60 5.23 -1.20
N ILE A 61 12.26 5.36 -1.13
CA ILE A 61 11.38 5.23 -2.29
C ILE A 61 10.79 6.60 -2.58
N SER A 62 10.99 7.09 -3.80
CA SER A 62 10.48 8.39 -4.23
C SER A 62 9.75 8.25 -5.57
N ASP A 63 8.75 9.09 -5.77
CA ASP A 63 8.11 9.27 -7.06
C ASP A 63 8.99 10.08 -8.01
N ALA A 64 8.76 9.88 -9.30
CA ALA A 64 9.42 10.61 -10.37
C ALA A 64 8.58 10.50 -11.65
N PRO A 65 8.75 11.44 -12.63
CA PRO A 65 8.16 11.31 -13.95
C PRO A 65 8.54 9.99 -14.60
N TRP A 66 7.68 9.50 -15.49
CA TRP A 66 7.97 8.30 -16.28
C TRP A 66 9.35 8.39 -16.96
N PRO A 67 10.19 7.34 -16.93
CA PRO A 67 9.92 5.98 -16.45
C PRO A 67 10.19 5.74 -14.95
N GLY A 68 10.17 6.78 -14.12
CA GLY A 68 10.29 6.65 -12.67
C GLY A 68 9.03 6.06 -12.01
N PHE A 69 9.05 5.97 -10.69
CA PHE A 69 7.94 5.40 -9.94
C PHE A 69 6.78 6.39 -9.85
N THR A 70 5.59 5.93 -10.24
CA THR A 70 4.40 6.79 -10.29
C THR A 70 3.97 7.29 -8.91
N PRO A 71 3.64 8.58 -8.77
CA PRO A 71 3.14 9.15 -7.52
C PRO A 71 1.81 8.53 -7.05
N ASP A 72 1.03 7.94 -7.96
CA ASP A 72 -0.27 7.34 -7.65
C ASP A 72 -0.15 6.08 -6.78
N LEU A 73 0.98 5.39 -6.82
CA LEU A 73 1.22 4.19 -6.02
C LEU A 73 2.04 4.46 -4.74
N LEU A 74 2.54 5.69 -4.54
CA LEU A 74 3.42 5.96 -3.41
C LEU A 74 2.70 5.81 -2.06
N SER A 75 1.44 6.22 -1.97
CA SER A 75 0.60 6.02 -0.79
C SER A 75 0.33 4.54 -0.51
N ILE A 76 0.17 3.71 -1.54
CA ILE A 76 0.04 2.26 -1.42
C ILE A 76 1.32 1.65 -0.87
N ILE A 77 2.49 2.05 -1.40
CA ILE A 77 3.79 1.60 -0.90
C ILE A 77 3.97 1.95 0.58
N LEU A 78 3.57 3.15 0.99
CA LEU A 78 3.63 3.59 2.38
C LEU A 78 2.79 2.67 3.28
N VAL A 79 1.55 2.39 2.90
CA VAL A 79 0.67 1.50 3.67
C VAL A 79 1.24 0.08 3.72
N VAL A 80 1.69 -0.46 2.60
CA VAL A 80 2.27 -1.81 2.55
C VAL A 80 3.50 -1.91 3.43
N ALA A 81 4.35 -0.88 3.47
CA ALA A 81 5.53 -0.84 4.31
C ALA A 81 5.23 -0.91 5.82
N THR A 82 4.02 -0.55 6.27
CA THR A 82 3.66 -0.62 7.70
C THR A 82 3.73 -2.03 8.26
N GLN A 83 3.52 -3.06 7.45
CA GLN A 83 3.57 -4.47 7.86
C GLN A 83 4.88 -5.19 7.45
N ALA A 84 5.79 -4.51 6.76
CA ALA A 84 7.10 -5.05 6.42
C ALA A 84 8.00 -5.19 7.66
N LYS A 85 9.07 -5.96 7.55
CA LYS A 85 10.19 -5.91 8.48
C LYS A 85 11.20 -4.87 8.00
N GLY A 86 11.62 -3.96 8.88
CA GLY A 86 12.58 -2.90 8.56
C GLY A 86 11.96 -1.52 8.45
N SER A 87 12.68 -0.57 7.87
CA SER A 87 12.26 0.83 7.74
C SER A 87 12.50 1.36 6.34
N VAL A 88 11.65 2.28 5.90
CA VAL A 88 11.77 2.94 4.59
C VAL A 88 11.41 4.42 4.70
N LEU A 89 12.16 5.25 4.00
CA LEU A 89 11.82 6.66 3.79
C LEU A 89 10.99 6.78 2.50
N ILE A 90 9.78 7.26 2.62
CA ILE A 90 8.91 7.64 1.51
C ILE A 90 9.11 9.11 1.22
N HIS A 91 9.48 9.45 0.00
CA HIS A 91 9.73 10.82 -0.41
C HIS A 91 8.89 11.20 -1.62
N GLN A 92 7.87 11.98 -1.41
CA GLN A 92 6.98 12.50 -2.45
C GLN A 92 7.55 13.80 -3.03
N LYS A 93 8.03 13.75 -4.27
CA LYS A 93 8.70 14.87 -4.95
C LYS A 93 7.79 15.65 -5.87
N MET A 94 6.78 14.98 -6.45
CA MET A 94 6.01 15.57 -7.56
C MET A 94 4.81 16.40 -7.12
N PHE A 95 4.29 16.18 -5.90
CA PHE A 95 3.08 16.86 -5.43
C PHE A 95 3.20 17.24 -3.97
N GLU A 96 2.60 18.36 -3.61
CA GLU A 96 2.53 18.80 -2.21
C GLU A 96 1.41 18.10 -1.46
N SER A 97 1.58 17.97 -0.15
CA SER A 97 0.52 17.66 0.81
C SER A 97 -0.21 16.32 0.63
N ARG A 98 0.37 15.33 -0.05
CA ARG A 98 -0.29 14.02 -0.26
C ARG A 98 -0.08 13.04 0.88
N LEU A 99 0.72 13.38 1.88
CA LEU A 99 0.99 12.52 3.04
C LEU A 99 0.03 12.78 4.21
N PHE A 100 -0.97 13.65 4.08
CA PHE A 100 -1.92 13.96 5.17
C PHE A 100 -2.72 12.75 5.64
N PHE A 101 -2.96 11.75 4.78
CA PHE A 101 -3.66 10.52 5.18
C PHE A 101 -2.86 9.68 6.19
N VAL A 102 -1.57 9.96 6.37
CA VAL A 102 -0.69 9.26 7.32
C VAL A 102 -1.20 9.37 8.74
N ASP A 103 -1.85 10.48 9.11
CA ASP A 103 -2.46 10.64 10.44
C ASP A 103 -3.45 9.51 10.73
N LYS A 104 -4.23 9.08 9.72
CA LYS A 104 -5.17 7.97 9.88
C LYS A 104 -4.46 6.63 10.07
N LEU A 105 -3.31 6.42 9.43
CA LEU A 105 -2.50 5.23 9.67
C LEU A 105 -1.90 5.22 11.07
N ILE A 106 -1.48 6.38 11.58
CA ILE A 106 -1.01 6.53 12.97
C ILE A 106 -2.15 6.23 13.95
N ASP A 107 -3.37 6.73 13.70
CA ASP A 107 -4.57 6.42 14.49
C ASP A 107 -4.86 4.90 14.50
N MET A 108 -4.56 4.20 13.40
CA MET A 108 -4.66 2.75 13.28
C MET A 108 -3.50 2.00 13.97
N GLY A 109 -2.52 2.71 14.54
CA GLY A 109 -1.37 2.13 15.23
C GLY A 109 -0.13 1.91 14.36
N ALA A 110 -0.10 2.41 13.13
CA ALA A 110 1.10 2.35 12.30
C ALA A 110 2.23 3.21 12.89
N LYS A 111 3.46 2.69 12.80
CA LYS A 111 4.66 3.41 13.26
C LYS A 111 5.22 4.25 12.12
N VAL A 112 4.72 5.47 11.98
CA VAL A 112 5.14 6.41 10.93
C VAL A 112 5.59 7.71 11.55
N ILE A 113 6.73 8.23 11.08
CA ILE A 113 7.25 9.56 11.44
C ILE A 113 7.08 10.46 10.23
N LEU A 114 6.19 11.43 10.31
CA LEU A 114 6.06 12.47 9.28
C LEU A 114 7.18 13.47 9.47
N CYS A 115 8.18 13.44 8.59
CA CYS A 115 9.36 14.29 8.68
C CYS A 115 9.05 15.73 8.23
N ASP A 116 8.26 15.84 7.16
CA ASP A 116 7.76 17.10 6.58
C ASP A 116 6.60 16.79 5.61
N PRO A 117 6.00 17.80 4.93
CA PRO A 117 4.89 17.56 3.99
C PRO A 117 5.20 16.59 2.84
N HIS A 118 6.46 16.31 2.56
CA HIS A 118 6.93 15.50 1.44
C HIS A 118 7.57 14.18 1.86
N ARG A 119 7.94 14.01 3.14
CA ARG A 119 8.71 12.86 3.59
C ARG A 119 8.11 12.22 4.83
N ALA A 120 7.98 10.92 4.79
CA ALA A 120 7.57 10.09 5.92
C ALA A 120 8.48 8.88 6.06
N THR A 121 8.93 8.59 7.25
CA THR A 121 9.65 7.35 7.57
C THR A 121 8.66 6.36 8.15
N VAL A 122 8.54 5.20 7.51
CA VAL A 122 7.73 4.08 7.98
C VAL A 122 8.65 3.10 8.69
N ILE A 123 8.27 2.72 9.90
CA ILE A 123 8.90 1.65 10.67
C ILE A 123 7.93 0.47 10.62
N GLY A 124 8.26 -0.53 9.83
CA GLY A 124 7.41 -1.68 9.62
C GLY A 124 7.26 -2.53 10.88
N MET A 125 6.10 -3.13 11.05
CA MET A 125 5.73 -3.88 12.24
C MET A 125 5.93 -5.39 12.09
N ASN A 126 6.43 -5.87 10.94
CA ASN A 126 6.73 -7.28 10.67
C ASN A 126 5.56 -8.24 10.97
N HIS A 127 4.33 -7.78 10.77
CA HIS A 127 3.12 -8.51 11.17
C HIS A 127 3.07 -8.95 12.66
N GLU A 128 3.96 -8.42 13.50
CA GLU A 128 3.95 -8.69 14.96
C GLU A 128 2.83 -7.91 15.67
N SER A 129 2.37 -6.82 15.04
CA SER A 129 1.23 -6.02 15.48
C SER A 129 0.34 -5.72 14.28
N SER A 130 -0.95 -5.90 14.45
CA SER A 130 -1.94 -5.55 13.44
C SER A 130 -2.32 -4.07 13.52
N LEU A 131 -2.67 -3.49 12.38
CA LEU A 131 -3.41 -2.23 12.37
C LEU A 131 -4.76 -2.42 13.05
N LYS A 132 -5.25 -1.38 13.71
CA LYS A 132 -6.56 -1.40 14.40
C LYS A 132 -7.61 -0.71 13.56
N ALA A 133 -8.81 -1.25 13.62
CA ALA A 133 -9.96 -0.66 12.95
C ALA A 133 -10.26 0.75 13.47
N THR A 134 -10.68 1.63 12.55
CA THR A 134 -11.07 3.00 12.87
C THR A 134 -12.10 3.51 11.87
N THR A 135 -12.74 4.63 12.20
CA THR A 135 -13.57 5.39 11.25
C THR A 135 -12.71 6.46 10.60
N MET A 136 -12.71 6.50 9.28
CA MET A 136 -11.90 7.44 8.50
C MET A 136 -12.69 7.96 7.30
N ALA A 137 -12.27 9.10 6.75
CA ALA A 137 -12.82 9.64 5.51
C ALA A 137 -11.77 9.57 4.40
N SER A 138 -12.19 9.20 3.20
CA SER A 138 -11.34 9.23 2.01
C SER A 138 -11.14 10.68 1.57
N PRO A 139 -9.92 11.24 1.62
CA PRO A 139 -9.68 12.62 1.20
C PRO A 139 -9.59 12.75 -0.32
N ASP A 140 -9.09 11.73 -0.99
CA ASP A 140 -8.95 11.63 -2.44
C ASP A 140 -8.87 10.17 -2.87
N ILE A 141 -8.83 9.93 -4.18
CA ILE A 141 -8.79 8.58 -4.77
C ILE A 141 -7.59 7.75 -4.32
N ARG A 142 -6.39 8.36 -4.20
CA ARG A 142 -5.13 7.65 -3.92
C ARG A 142 -5.00 7.31 -2.44
N ALA A 143 -5.26 8.29 -1.59
CA ALA A 143 -5.30 8.06 -0.15
C ALA A 143 -6.44 7.11 0.21
N GLY A 144 -7.61 7.27 -0.42
CA GLY A 144 -8.77 6.42 -0.19
C GLY A 144 -8.50 4.94 -0.45
N ILE A 145 -7.92 4.59 -1.61
CA ILE A 145 -7.56 3.19 -1.88
C ILE A 145 -6.49 2.67 -0.93
N SER A 146 -5.57 3.52 -0.50
CA SER A 146 -4.52 3.14 0.45
C SER A 146 -5.10 2.88 1.84
N LEU A 147 -6.04 3.72 2.30
CA LEU A 147 -6.79 3.51 3.55
C LEU A 147 -7.67 2.26 3.47
N LEU A 148 -8.26 1.95 2.32
CA LEU A 148 -9.01 0.71 2.11
C LEU A 148 -8.11 -0.52 2.26
N ILE A 149 -6.90 -0.48 1.71
CA ILE A 149 -5.92 -1.57 1.87
C ILE A 149 -5.54 -1.73 3.35
N ALA A 150 -5.31 -0.62 4.07
CA ALA A 150 -5.03 -0.65 5.50
C ALA A 150 -6.20 -1.23 6.30
N ALA A 151 -7.43 -0.80 6.01
CA ALA A 151 -8.65 -1.28 6.67
C ALA A 151 -8.87 -2.78 6.48
N LEU A 152 -8.61 -3.32 5.28
CA LEU A 152 -8.76 -4.75 4.99
C LEU A 152 -7.72 -5.63 5.72
N SER A 153 -6.61 -5.05 6.16
CA SER A 153 -5.58 -5.75 6.94
C SER A 153 -5.67 -5.50 8.44
N ALA A 154 -6.58 -4.62 8.88
CA ALA A 154 -6.73 -4.25 10.27
C ALA A 154 -7.58 -5.25 11.06
N GLU A 155 -7.33 -5.34 12.37
CA GLU A 155 -8.20 -6.05 13.29
C GLU A 155 -9.45 -5.23 13.60
N GLY A 156 -10.63 -5.86 13.50
CA GLY A 156 -11.93 -5.25 13.75
C GLY A 156 -12.60 -4.76 12.47
N THR A 157 -13.59 -3.87 12.62
CA THR A 157 -14.37 -3.32 11.50
C THR A 157 -14.08 -1.84 11.33
N SER A 158 -13.48 -1.46 10.21
CA SER A 158 -13.27 -0.05 9.85
C SER A 158 -14.45 0.49 9.03
N THR A 159 -14.71 1.78 9.19
CA THR A 159 -15.69 2.50 8.37
C THR A 159 -14.96 3.55 7.54
N ILE A 160 -15.17 3.55 6.23
CA ILE A 160 -14.60 4.55 5.32
C ILE A 160 -15.74 5.39 4.76
N GLN A 161 -15.69 6.68 5.05
CA GLN A 161 -16.63 7.69 4.54
C GLN A 161 -16.07 8.34 3.25
N ASN A 162 -16.91 9.07 2.52
CA ASN A 162 -16.57 9.75 1.25
C ASN A 162 -16.03 8.77 0.19
N ILE A 163 -16.66 7.61 0.09
CA ILE A 163 -16.24 6.51 -0.79
C ILE A 163 -16.36 6.88 -2.28
N GLU A 164 -17.16 7.87 -2.61
CA GLU A 164 -17.27 8.43 -3.96
C GLU A 164 -15.91 8.91 -4.51
N GLN A 165 -14.96 9.26 -3.65
CA GLN A 165 -13.60 9.58 -4.06
C GLN A 165 -12.86 8.34 -4.58
N ILE A 166 -13.12 7.16 -3.99
CA ILE A 166 -12.55 5.89 -4.44
C ILE A 166 -13.24 5.43 -5.72
N ASP A 167 -14.56 5.55 -5.80
CA ASP A 167 -15.37 5.13 -6.94
C ASP A 167 -14.97 5.82 -8.25
N ARG A 168 -14.40 7.03 -8.18
CA ARG A 168 -13.92 7.78 -9.36
C ARG A 168 -12.86 7.04 -10.18
N GLY A 169 -12.14 6.12 -9.60
CA GLY A 169 -11.09 5.37 -10.30
C GLY A 169 -11.12 3.86 -10.07
N TYR A 170 -11.95 3.38 -9.16
CA TYR A 170 -12.03 1.97 -8.81
C TYR A 170 -13.49 1.49 -8.85
N GLN A 171 -13.98 1.28 -10.07
CA GLN A 171 -15.36 0.85 -10.31
C GLN A 171 -15.69 -0.44 -9.52
N ASN A 172 -16.78 -0.41 -8.76
CA ASN A 172 -17.32 -1.55 -7.99
C ASN A 172 -16.23 -2.25 -7.17
N ILE A 173 -15.36 -1.50 -6.52
CA ILE A 173 -14.19 -2.05 -5.82
C ILE A 173 -14.62 -2.99 -4.69
N ASP A 174 -15.70 -2.69 -4.00
CA ASP A 174 -16.30 -3.50 -2.95
C ASP A 174 -16.73 -4.88 -3.48
N GLU A 175 -17.52 -4.93 -4.57
CA GLU A 175 -17.95 -6.19 -5.19
C GLU A 175 -16.77 -7.02 -5.70
N ARG A 176 -15.81 -6.36 -6.34
CA ARG A 176 -14.59 -7.00 -6.86
C ARG A 176 -13.72 -7.59 -5.74
N LEU A 177 -13.63 -6.92 -4.61
CA LEU A 177 -12.89 -7.41 -3.45
C LEU A 177 -13.66 -8.52 -2.73
N GLN A 178 -15.00 -8.43 -2.64
CA GLN A 178 -15.85 -9.52 -2.13
C GLN A 178 -15.65 -10.79 -2.96
N ALA A 179 -15.60 -10.68 -4.28
CA ALA A 179 -15.43 -11.82 -5.19
C ALA A 179 -14.11 -12.60 -4.95
N ILE A 180 -13.11 -11.96 -4.34
CA ILE A 180 -11.85 -12.62 -3.94
C ILE A 180 -11.74 -12.85 -2.43
N GLY A 181 -12.85 -12.72 -1.69
CA GLY A 181 -12.96 -13.12 -0.28
C GLY A 181 -12.82 -12.00 0.75
N ALA A 182 -12.76 -10.73 0.35
CA ALA A 182 -12.75 -9.63 1.31
C ALA A 182 -14.11 -9.49 2.01
N LYS A 183 -14.07 -9.23 3.31
CA LYS A 183 -15.27 -8.92 4.11
C LYS A 183 -15.52 -7.41 4.10
N ILE A 184 -16.18 -6.93 3.08
CA ILE A 184 -16.49 -5.53 2.86
C ILE A 184 -17.96 -5.39 2.48
N ILE A 185 -18.61 -4.36 2.96
CA ILE A 185 -19.99 -4.02 2.59
C ILE A 185 -20.10 -2.52 2.35
N ARG A 186 -20.95 -2.12 1.44
CA ARG A 186 -21.35 -0.72 1.26
C ARG A 186 -22.56 -0.47 2.14
N VAL A 187 -22.54 0.64 2.88
CA VAL A 187 -23.66 1.11 3.70
C VAL A 187 -24.06 2.50 3.22
N ASP A 188 -25.35 2.77 3.19
CA ASP A 188 -25.95 4.05 2.80
C ASP A 188 -25.82 5.10 3.91
#